data_61971bb4eea02306ec94889e6daad925
#
_entry.id   61971bb4eea02306ec94889e6daad925
#
_cell.length_a   1.000
_cell.length_b   1.000
_cell.length_c   1.000
_cell.angle_alpha   90.00
_cell.angle_beta   90.00
_cell.angle_gamma   90.00
#
_symmetry.space_group_name_H-M   'P 1'
#
loop_
_entity.id
_entity.type
_entity.pdbx_description
1 polymer ?
#
loop_
_entity_poly.entity_id
_entity_poly.type
_entity_poly.pdbx_seq_one_letter_code
_entity_poly.pdbx_strand_id
1 'polypeptide(L)'
;KIRVEVNRRYQELMQTDGYVTAAKLKDAYLGIGVKQETLLKLFEQHNAEFAKKVGHSRAQGTFTRYRTVCNHIREFLPHTYKREDIPLKELNLTFINDFEYFLRTEKKCRTNTVWGYMIVLKHIVSIARNDGRLPFNPLQGTSTRPKASIEATLPKRRYRRSWTH
;
A
#
# COMPACT_ATOMS: atom_id res chain seq x y z
N LYS A 1 -26.24 15.88 7.07
CA LYS A 1 -24.93 15.34 6.61
C LYS A 1 -24.68 15.60 5.10
N ILE A 2 -25.63 15.33 4.19
CA ILE A 2 -25.51 15.51 2.74
C ILE A 2 -25.19 16.98 2.37
N ARG A 3 -25.89 17.96 2.94
CA ARG A 3 -25.72 19.39 2.65
C ARG A 3 -24.29 19.88 2.97
N VAL A 4 -23.70 19.39 4.05
CA VAL A 4 -22.33 19.75 4.46
C VAL A 4 -21.32 19.20 3.47
N GLU A 5 -21.48 17.95 3.03
CA GLU A 5 -20.60 17.33 2.06
C GLU A 5 -20.68 17.99 0.66
N VAL A 6 -21.89 18.33 0.22
CA VAL A 6 -22.11 19.05 -1.04
C VAL A 6 -21.45 20.43 -0.99
N ASN A 7 -21.60 21.17 0.12
CA ASN A 7 -20.95 22.48 0.26
C ASN A 7 -19.41 22.36 0.28
N ARG A 8 -18.87 21.35 0.94
CA ARG A 8 -17.43 21.10 0.94
C ARG A 8 -16.92 20.85 -0.48
N ARG A 9 -17.60 19.99 -1.25
CA ARG A 9 -17.23 19.71 -2.65
C ARG A 9 -17.35 20.94 -3.54
N TYR A 10 -18.37 21.75 -3.30
CA TYR A 10 -18.52 23.01 -4.02
C TYR A 10 -17.33 23.95 -3.78
N GLN A 11 -16.90 24.13 -2.52
CA GLN A 11 -15.75 24.96 -2.19
C GLN A 11 -14.43 24.40 -2.78
N GLU A 12 -14.23 23.09 -2.70
CA GLU A 12 -13.07 22.42 -3.31
C GLU A 12 -12.99 22.68 -4.83
N LEU A 13 -14.12 22.52 -5.54
CA LEU A 13 -14.20 22.77 -6.99
C LEU A 13 -14.01 24.24 -7.34
N MET A 14 -14.55 25.15 -6.55
CA MET A 14 -14.36 26.61 -6.77
C MET A 14 -12.90 27.01 -6.61
N GLN A 15 -12.19 26.43 -5.65
CA GLN A 15 -10.75 26.72 -5.44
C GLN A 15 -9.86 26.13 -6.54
N THR A 16 -10.22 24.96 -7.09
CA THR A 16 -9.40 24.24 -8.07
C THR A 16 -9.67 24.73 -9.49
N ASP A 17 -10.93 24.86 -9.87
CA ASP A 17 -11.35 25.09 -11.28
C ASP A 17 -11.87 26.50 -11.53
N GLY A 18 -12.10 27.31 -10.48
CA GLY A 18 -12.61 28.66 -10.56
C GLY A 18 -14.09 28.77 -10.96
N TYR A 19 -14.76 27.66 -11.32
CA TYR A 19 -16.19 27.61 -11.65
C TYR A 19 -16.79 26.24 -11.32
N VAL A 20 -18.08 26.24 -10.91
CA VAL A 20 -18.81 25.01 -10.56
C VAL A 20 -20.12 24.96 -11.33
N THR A 21 -20.34 23.87 -12.07
CA THR A 21 -21.63 23.53 -12.66
C THR A 21 -22.34 22.47 -11.83
N ALA A 22 -23.68 22.39 -11.92
CA ALA A 22 -24.45 21.36 -11.25
C ALA A 22 -24.00 19.95 -11.65
N ALA A 23 -23.63 19.73 -12.90
CA ALA A 23 -23.08 18.46 -13.37
C ALA A 23 -21.73 18.13 -12.69
N LYS A 24 -20.76 19.06 -12.68
CA LYS A 24 -19.48 18.89 -11.97
C LYS A 24 -19.65 18.60 -10.48
N LEU A 25 -20.57 19.32 -9.84
CA LEU A 25 -20.86 19.13 -8.41
C LEU A 25 -21.49 17.77 -8.14
N LYS A 26 -22.43 17.33 -9.00
CA LYS A 26 -23.02 16.00 -8.95
C LYS A 26 -21.97 14.91 -9.14
N ASP A 27 -21.11 15.04 -10.14
CA ASP A 27 -20.06 14.07 -10.43
C ASP A 27 -19.04 14.01 -9.29
N ALA A 28 -18.64 15.14 -8.74
CA ALA A 28 -17.75 15.21 -7.58
C ALA A 28 -18.39 14.60 -6.31
N TYR A 29 -19.71 14.83 -6.11
CA TYR A 29 -20.44 14.25 -4.99
C TYR A 29 -20.61 12.73 -5.13
N LEU A 30 -20.93 12.26 -6.33
CA LEU A 30 -21.09 10.83 -6.64
C LEU A 30 -19.75 10.13 -6.89
N GLY A 31 -18.63 10.87 -6.94
CA GLY A 31 -17.32 10.32 -7.32
C GLY A 31 -17.20 9.93 -8.78
N ILE A 32 -18.13 10.41 -9.64
CA ILE A 32 -18.13 10.15 -11.08
C ILE A 32 -17.09 11.06 -11.73
N GLY A 33 -16.18 10.50 -12.52
CA GLY A 33 -15.14 11.28 -13.23
C GLY A 33 -13.86 11.55 -12.44
N VAL A 34 -13.82 11.35 -11.13
CA VAL A 34 -12.56 11.20 -10.41
C VAL A 34 -11.99 9.85 -10.87
N LYS A 35 -10.93 9.84 -11.67
CA LYS A 35 -10.16 8.62 -11.93
C LYS A 35 -9.81 8.04 -10.57
N GLN A 36 -10.57 7.02 -10.14
CA GLN A 36 -10.31 6.39 -8.86
C GLN A 36 -8.89 5.83 -8.93
N GLU A 37 -8.02 6.42 -8.14
CA GLU A 37 -6.67 5.91 -8.01
C GLU A 37 -6.76 4.53 -7.36
N THR A 38 -6.23 3.54 -8.08
CA THR A 38 -6.25 2.14 -7.67
C THR A 38 -4.88 1.70 -7.19
N LEU A 39 -4.84 0.64 -6.40
CA LEU A 39 -3.62 0.19 -5.76
C LEU A 39 -2.58 -0.31 -6.77
N LEU A 40 -2.99 -1.14 -7.73
CA LEU A 40 -2.05 -1.66 -8.73
C LEU A 40 -1.51 -0.56 -9.63
N LYS A 41 -2.36 0.36 -10.07
CA LYS A 41 -1.92 1.50 -10.88
C LYS A 41 -0.88 2.36 -10.14
N LEU A 42 -1.08 2.60 -8.84
CA LEU A 42 -0.11 3.32 -8.02
C LEU A 42 1.22 2.56 -7.92
N PHE A 43 1.16 1.23 -7.70
CA PHE A 43 2.36 0.40 -7.68
C PHE A 43 3.11 0.42 -9.01
N GLU A 44 2.41 0.35 -10.13
CA GLU A 44 2.99 0.36 -11.47
C GLU A 44 3.68 1.70 -11.76
N GLN A 45 3.02 2.82 -11.43
CA GLN A 45 3.61 4.16 -11.56
C GLN A 45 4.89 4.28 -10.72
N HIS A 46 4.83 3.90 -9.44
CA HIS A 46 5.98 3.92 -8.56
C HIS A 46 7.12 3.03 -9.10
N ASN A 47 6.81 1.82 -9.55
CA ASN A 47 7.80 0.89 -10.08
C ASN A 47 8.46 1.42 -11.36
N ALA A 48 7.69 2.07 -12.24
CA ALA A 48 8.22 2.69 -13.46
C ALA A 48 9.19 3.85 -13.14
N GLU A 49 8.84 4.69 -12.16
CA GLU A 49 9.72 5.77 -11.70
C GLU A 49 10.96 5.23 -10.97
N PHE A 50 10.78 4.20 -10.13
CA PHE A 50 11.87 3.59 -9.41
C PHE A 50 12.88 2.93 -10.35
N ALA A 51 12.39 2.26 -11.42
CA ALA A 51 13.24 1.61 -12.42
C ALA A 51 14.22 2.59 -13.07
N LYS A 52 13.80 3.84 -13.34
CA LYS A 52 14.67 4.87 -13.90
C LYS A 52 15.84 5.26 -12.98
N LYS A 53 15.72 4.99 -11.68
CA LYS A 53 16.72 5.37 -10.65
C LYS A 53 17.61 4.19 -10.23
N VAL A 54 17.32 2.98 -10.73
CA VAL A 54 18.12 1.77 -10.45
C VAL A 54 19.50 1.91 -11.07
N GLY A 55 20.53 1.53 -10.32
CA GLY A 55 21.92 1.65 -10.75
C GLY A 55 22.57 3.02 -10.51
N HIS A 56 21.77 4.06 -10.26
CA HIS A 56 22.30 5.38 -9.91
C HIS A 56 22.13 5.69 -8.41
N SER A 57 20.89 5.77 -7.94
CA SER A 57 20.57 6.15 -6.56
C SER A 57 19.77 5.07 -5.80
N ARG A 58 19.39 3.98 -6.46
CA ARG A 58 18.56 2.91 -5.90
C ARG A 58 19.11 1.53 -6.22
N ALA A 59 19.03 0.64 -5.24
CA ALA A 59 19.50 -0.73 -5.37
C ALA A 59 18.52 -1.62 -6.16
N GLN A 60 19.05 -2.46 -7.04
CA GLN A 60 18.28 -3.44 -7.82
C GLN A 60 17.46 -4.37 -6.93
N GLY A 61 17.99 -4.83 -5.79
CA GLY A 61 17.27 -5.70 -4.86
C GLY A 61 16.01 -5.05 -4.27
N THR A 62 16.04 -3.73 -4.05
CA THR A 62 14.87 -2.98 -3.59
C THR A 62 13.82 -2.93 -4.69
N PHE A 63 14.19 -2.64 -5.93
CA PHE A 63 13.28 -2.65 -7.07
C PHE A 63 12.61 -4.02 -7.26
N THR A 64 13.39 -5.09 -7.20
CA THR A 64 12.88 -6.46 -7.31
C THR A 64 11.83 -6.73 -6.24
N ARG A 65 12.05 -6.27 -5.00
CA ARG A 65 11.08 -6.43 -3.90
C ARG A 65 9.76 -5.70 -4.19
N TYR A 66 9.80 -4.46 -4.67
CA TYR A 66 8.58 -3.72 -5.06
C TYR A 66 7.81 -4.42 -6.16
N ARG A 67 8.51 -4.90 -7.19
CA ARG A 67 7.91 -5.66 -8.30
C ARG A 67 7.27 -6.95 -7.81
N THR A 68 7.93 -7.69 -6.93
CA THR A 68 7.40 -8.93 -6.35
C THR A 68 6.12 -8.68 -5.57
N VAL A 69 6.09 -7.64 -4.73
CA VAL A 69 4.87 -7.29 -3.97
C VAL A 69 3.73 -6.89 -4.90
N CYS A 70 4.00 -6.10 -5.94
CA CYS A 70 3.01 -5.74 -6.95
C CYS A 70 2.41 -6.99 -7.62
N ASN A 71 3.24 -7.97 -7.98
CA ASN A 71 2.78 -9.23 -8.57
C ASN A 71 1.93 -10.05 -7.58
N HIS A 72 2.32 -10.13 -6.32
CA HIS A 72 1.52 -10.82 -5.31
C HIS A 72 0.16 -10.15 -5.09
N ILE A 73 0.08 -8.82 -5.11
CA ILE A 73 -1.20 -8.11 -5.04
C ILE A 73 -2.05 -8.39 -6.28
N ARG A 74 -1.44 -8.41 -7.48
CA ARG A 74 -2.14 -8.73 -8.74
C ARG A 74 -2.75 -10.14 -8.74
N GLU A 75 -2.12 -11.10 -8.07
CA GLU A 75 -2.65 -12.46 -7.91
C GLU A 75 -3.67 -12.55 -6.76
N PHE A 76 -3.44 -11.80 -5.66
CA PHE A 76 -4.29 -11.80 -4.49
C PHE A 76 -5.69 -11.22 -4.76
N LEU A 77 -5.78 -10.13 -5.51
CA LEU A 77 -7.05 -9.44 -5.76
C LEU A 77 -8.09 -10.33 -6.47
N PRO A 78 -7.78 -11.01 -7.60
CA PRO A 78 -8.71 -11.95 -8.21
C PRO A 78 -9.01 -13.16 -7.33
N HIS A 79 -8.00 -13.64 -6.59
CA HIS A 79 -8.14 -14.80 -5.72
C HIS A 79 -9.15 -14.54 -4.59
N THR A 80 -9.00 -13.44 -3.87
CA THR A 80 -9.76 -13.17 -2.64
C THR A 80 -10.97 -12.27 -2.88
N TYR A 81 -10.80 -11.21 -3.68
CA TYR A 81 -11.85 -10.20 -3.89
C TYR A 81 -12.60 -10.34 -5.22
N LYS A 82 -12.18 -11.24 -6.11
CA LYS A 82 -12.76 -11.43 -7.46
C LYS A 82 -12.75 -10.14 -8.29
N ARG A 83 -11.73 -9.32 -8.11
CA ARG A 83 -11.52 -8.03 -8.80
C ARG A 83 -10.11 -7.97 -9.35
N GLU A 84 -9.92 -7.24 -10.45
CA GLU A 84 -8.60 -7.03 -11.06
C GLU A 84 -7.78 -5.98 -10.30
N ASP A 85 -8.44 -4.96 -9.73
CA ASP A 85 -7.80 -3.90 -8.94
C ASP A 85 -8.74 -3.38 -7.85
N ILE A 86 -8.23 -2.61 -6.89
CA ILE A 86 -8.98 -2.07 -5.77
C ILE A 86 -8.72 -0.55 -5.64
N PRO A 87 -9.78 0.28 -5.49
CA PRO A 87 -9.62 1.70 -5.19
C PRO A 87 -8.87 1.91 -3.87
N LEU A 88 -7.97 2.89 -3.84
CA LEU A 88 -7.20 3.20 -2.63
C LEU A 88 -8.08 3.52 -1.41
N LYS A 89 -9.27 4.07 -1.64
CA LYS A 89 -10.23 4.42 -0.58
C LYS A 89 -10.86 3.19 0.11
N GLU A 90 -10.86 2.05 -0.55
CA GLU A 90 -11.39 0.78 -0.02
C GLU A 90 -10.36 0.01 0.81
N LEU A 91 -9.09 0.44 0.79
CA LEU A 91 -8.06 -0.18 1.61
C LEU A 91 -8.35 0.01 3.09
N ASN A 92 -8.31 -1.07 3.84
CA ASN A 92 -8.57 -1.09 5.27
C ASN A 92 -7.72 -2.17 5.96
N LEU A 93 -7.91 -2.31 7.28
CA LEU A 93 -7.19 -3.32 8.06
C LEU A 93 -7.51 -4.76 7.62
N THR A 94 -8.76 -5.01 7.20
CA THR A 94 -9.16 -6.33 6.69
C THR A 94 -8.36 -6.71 5.46
N PHE A 95 -8.20 -5.79 4.50
CA PHE A 95 -7.36 -6.00 3.33
C PHE A 95 -5.92 -6.40 3.70
N ILE A 96 -5.35 -5.75 4.70
CA ILE A 96 -4.00 -6.07 5.18
C ILE A 96 -3.93 -7.49 5.76
N ASN A 97 -4.90 -7.86 6.60
CA ASN A 97 -4.93 -9.19 7.21
C ASN A 97 -5.15 -10.29 6.16
N ASP A 98 -6.03 -10.07 5.20
CA ASP A 98 -6.30 -11.00 4.11
C ASP A 98 -5.08 -11.18 3.20
N PHE A 99 -4.37 -10.08 2.90
CA PHE A 99 -3.14 -10.16 2.12
C PHE A 99 -2.02 -10.87 2.89
N GLU A 100 -1.88 -10.62 4.20
CA GLU A 100 -0.95 -11.37 5.06
C GLU A 100 -1.29 -12.86 5.06
N TYR A 101 -2.55 -13.21 5.22
CA TYR A 101 -3.02 -14.59 5.18
C TYR A 101 -2.69 -15.26 3.84
N PHE A 102 -3.01 -14.60 2.72
CA PHE A 102 -2.69 -15.08 1.38
C PHE A 102 -1.18 -15.33 1.19
N LEU A 103 -0.33 -14.42 1.65
CA LEU A 103 1.13 -14.60 1.57
C LEU A 103 1.62 -15.81 2.36
N ARG A 104 0.97 -16.13 3.48
CA ARG A 104 1.34 -17.27 4.32
C ARG A 104 0.84 -18.60 3.78
N THR A 105 -0.40 -18.65 3.32
CA THR A 105 -1.09 -19.87 2.89
C THR A 105 -0.77 -20.21 1.44
N GLU A 106 -1.01 -19.31 0.53
CA GLU A 106 -0.86 -19.55 -0.91
C GLU A 106 0.59 -19.42 -1.37
N LYS A 107 1.30 -18.39 -0.89
CA LYS A 107 2.70 -18.14 -1.27
C LYS A 107 3.71 -18.82 -0.34
N LYS A 108 3.26 -19.41 0.76
CA LYS A 108 4.08 -20.11 1.76
C LYS A 108 5.29 -19.28 2.24
N CYS A 109 5.08 -17.95 2.31
CA CYS A 109 6.12 -17.02 2.69
C CYS A 109 6.44 -17.13 4.20
N ARG A 110 7.74 -17.07 4.53
CA ARG A 110 8.20 -17.02 5.92
C ARG A 110 7.85 -15.67 6.55
N THR A 111 7.70 -15.64 7.88
CA THR A 111 7.29 -14.45 8.65
C THR A 111 8.09 -13.18 8.30
N ASN A 112 9.42 -13.27 8.20
CA ASN A 112 10.24 -12.11 7.86
C ASN A 112 10.02 -11.61 6.41
N THR A 113 9.71 -12.51 5.48
CA THR A 113 9.37 -12.18 4.09
C THR A 113 8.04 -11.45 4.04
N VAL A 114 7.02 -11.98 4.71
CA VAL A 114 5.70 -11.35 4.83
C VAL A 114 5.85 -9.94 5.41
N TRP A 115 6.58 -9.81 6.51
CA TRP A 115 6.84 -8.51 7.12
C TRP A 115 7.48 -7.51 6.13
N GLY A 116 8.50 -7.95 5.40
CA GLY A 116 9.14 -7.12 4.38
C GLY A 116 8.18 -6.67 3.27
N TYR A 117 7.24 -7.52 2.86
CA TYR A 117 6.22 -7.19 1.85
C TYR A 117 5.17 -6.23 2.39
N MET A 118 4.77 -6.39 3.65
CA MET A 118 3.84 -5.47 4.32
C MET A 118 4.43 -4.07 4.48
N ILE A 119 5.73 -3.93 4.75
CA ILE A 119 6.43 -2.63 4.77
C ILE A 119 6.33 -1.95 3.39
N VAL A 120 6.57 -2.70 2.32
CA VAL A 120 6.47 -2.17 0.95
C VAL A 120 5.05 -1.68 0.65
N LEU A 121 4.02 -2.46 0.96
CA LEU A 121 2.63 -2.08 0.75
C LEU A 121 2.29 -0.78 1.51
N LYS A 122 2.66 -0.70 2.79
CA LYS A 122 2.44 0.51 3.60
C LYS A 122 3.17 1.73 3.04
N HIS A 123 4.38 1.54 2.54
CA HIS A 123 5.14 2.62 1.93
C HIS A 123 4.43 3.20 0.71
N ILE A 124 3.91 2.33 -0.18
CA ILE A 124 3.15 2.76 -1.37
C ILE A 124 1.89 3.54 -0.96
N VAL A 125 1.14 3.05 0.03
CA VAL A 125 -0.05 3.78 0.54
C VAL A 125 0.33 5.12 1.17
N SER A 126 1.48 5.20 1.85
CA SER A 126 2.00 6.45 2.40
C SER A 126 2.38 7.47 1.32
N ILE A 127 2.92 7.02 0.18
CA ILE A 127 3.18 7.87 -0.98
C ILE A 127 1.85 8.46 -1.48
N ALA A 128 0.82 7.64 -1.68
CA ALA A 128 -0.49 8.11 -2.13
C ALA A 128 -1.09 9.19 -1.20
N ARG A 129 -0.88 9.05 0.10
CA ARG A 129 -1.30 10.07 1.08
C ARG A 129 -0.50 11.35 0.93
N ASN A 130 0.83 11.25 0.84
CA ASN A 130 1.72 12.40 0.73
C ASN A 130 1.49 13.19 -0.56
N ASP A 131 1.12 12.49 -1.64
CA ASP A 131 0.75 13.07 -2.93
C ASP A 131 -0.68 13.64 -2.94
N GLY A 132 -1.39 13.64 -1.81
CA GLY A 132 -2.77 14.14 -1.71
C GLY A 132 -3.83 13.25 -2.38
N ARG A 133 -3.48 12.06 -2.86
CA ARG A 133 -4.40 11.11 -3.51
C ARG A 133 -5.32 10.42 -2.49
N LEU A 134 -4.92 10.39 -1.22
CA LEU A 134 -5.71 9.90 -0.09
C LEU A 134 -5.82 10.97 0.98
N PRO A 135 -7.03 11.27 1.49
CA PRO A 135 -7.24 12.25 2.56
C PRO A 135 -6.69 11.77 3.91
N PHE A 136 -6.59 10.47 4.12
CA PHE A 136 -6.04 9.83 5.31
C PHE A 136 -5.32 8.54 4.95
N ASN A 137 -4.43 8.07 5.82
CA ASN A 137 -3.78 6.78 5.63
C ASN A 137 -4.68 5.66 6.22
N PRO A 138 -5.33 4.83 5.39
CA PRO A 138 -6.22 3.77 5.87
C PRO A 138 -5.49 2.69 6.67
N LEU A 139 -4.15 2.65 6.58
CA LEU A 139 -3.29 1.67 7.24
C LEU A 139 -2.53 2.27 8.43
N GLN A 140 -2.90 3.47 8.87
CA GLN A 140 -2.28 4.11 10.04
C GLN A 140 -2.59 3.29 11.30
N GLY A 141 -1.58 3.05 12.12
CA GLY A 141 -1.71 2.27 13.36
C GLY A 141 -1.69 0.75 13.17
N THR A 142 -1.72 0.24 11.93
CA THR A 142 -1.56 -1.20 11.71
C THR A 142 -0.12 -1.62 12.01
N SER A 143 0.06 -2.55 12.96
CA SER A 143 1.38 -3.12 13.22
C SER A 143 1.78 -4.04 12.07
N THR A 144 2.93 -3.79 11.47
CA THR A 144 3.55 -4.74 10.53
C THR A 144 4.51 -5.70 11.22
N ARG A 145 4.75 -5.48 12.52
CA ARG A 145 5.61 -6.39 13.28
C ARG A 145 4.93 -7.77 13.35
N PRO A 146 5.64 -8.85 12.99
CA PRO A 146 5.12 -10.18 13.25
C PRO A 146 4.82 -10.25 14.76
N LYS A 147 3.60 -10.66 15.12
CA LYS A 147 3.37 -11.14 16.49
C LYS A 147 4.40 -12.22 16.69
N ALA A 148 5.33 -12.01 17.62
CA ALA A 148 6.39 -12.96 17.90
C ALA A 148 5.70 -14.30 18.17
N SER A 149 5.90 -15.25 17.29
CA SER A 149 5.64 -16.64 17.61
C SER A 149 6.52 -16.93 18.79
N ILE A 150 5.93 -17.42 19.89
CA ILE A 150 6.60 -17.78 21.15
C ILE A 150 7.48 -19.02 20.92
N GLU A 151 8.13 -19.13 19.80
CA GLU A 151 9.03 -20.23 19.43
C GLU A 151 10.29 -19.69 18.81
N ALA A 152 11.15 -19.12 19.59
CA ALA A 152 12.61 -19.11 19.38
C ALA A 152 13.33 -18.53 20.60
N THR A 153 13.16 -19.15 21.75
CA THR A 153 14.21 -19.11 22.77
C THR A 153 15.30 -20.11 22.35
N LEU A 154 16.01 -19.80 21.29
CA LEU A 154 17.29 -20.45 21.04
C LEU A 154 18.33 -19.71 21.87
N PRO A 155 19.07 -20.39 22.76
CA PRO A 155 20.11 -19.76 23.52
C PRO A 155 21.18 -19.21 22.58
N LYS A 156 21.53 -17.95 22.75
CA LYS A 156 22.64 -17.31 22.06
C LYS A 156 23.90 -18.14 22.32
N ARG A 157 24.34 -18.93 21.34
CA ARG A 157 25.65 -19.53 21.34
C ARG A 157 26.68 -18.40 21.46
N ARG A 158 27.27 -18.26 22.65
CA ARG A 158 28.45 -17.41 22.85
C ARG A 158 29.54 -17.95 21.94
N TYR A 159 29.86 -17.21 20.88
CA TYR A 159 31.11 -17.37 20.15
C TYR A 159 32.24 -16.87 21.08
N ARG A 160 32.86 -17.79 21.80
CA ARG A 160 34.13 -17.54 22.50
C ARG A 160 35.19 -17.49 21.40
N ARG A 161 35.67 -16.32 21.07
CA ARG A 161 36.93 -16.16 20.34
C ARG A 161 38.05 -16.51 21.34
N SER A 162 38.63 -17.68 21.17
CA SER A 162 39.94 -17.97 21.76
C SER A 162 41.00 -17.42 20.85
N TRP A 163 41.58 -16.31 21.23
CA TRP A 163 42.89 -15.91 20.76
C TRP A 163 43.91 -16.53 21.70
N THR A 164 44.71 -17.45 21.23
CA THR A 164 45.97 -17.86 21.85
C THR A 164 47.01 -17.86 20.73
N HIS A 165 47.98 -17.02 20.93
CA HIS A 165 49.37 -16.90 20.48
C HIS A 165 49.78 -17.64 19.20
#